data_69603017479128b393c5776ff2038636
#
_entry.id   69603017479128b393c5776ff2038636
#
_cell.length_a   1.000
_cell.length_b   1.000
_cell.length_c   1.000
_cell.angle_alpha   90.00
_cell.angle_beta   90.00
_cell.angle_gamma   90.00
#
_symmetry.space_group_name_H-M   'P 1'
#
loop_
_entity.id
_entity.type
_entity.pdbx_description
1 polymer ?
#
loop_
_entity_poly.entity_id
_entity_poly.type
_entity_poly.pdbx_seq_one_letter_code
_entity_poly.pdbx_strand_id
1 'polypeptide(L)'
;VARRAAELLGGSPSGLRVVSCHLGAGASLAAVRDGRSADTTMSFTPLDGLIMATRSGSVDPGLVLWLQTHAKIGAGELSDALEHRSGLLGLAGTGDMREVLTRAAAGDAGEAGDADEAGAAGAVLARDAYLHRLRGSIAAMAAAMDGLDALVFTGGVGENSAEIRSRAMAGLGFLGVRADAGRNAAGTGDREIGLPDAPVRALVIAAREDIEIARQVREVLRLQGGH
;
A
#
# COMPACT_ATOMS: atom_id res chain seq x y z
N VAL A 1 -6.21 0.83 -12.74
CA VAL A 1 -6.08 1.96 -11.81
C VAL A 1 -5.56 3.19 -12.56
N ALA A 2 -4.34 3.22 -13.13
CA ALA A 2 -3.74 4.42 -13.75
C ALA A 2 -4.58 5.05 -14.88
N ARG A 3 -5.20 4.26 -15.77
CA ARG A 3 -6.14 4.77 -16.78
C ARG A 3 -7.35 5.47 -16.13
N ARG A 4 -7.89 4.86 -15.08
CA ARG A 4 -9.04 5.46 -14.38
C ARG A 4 -8.65 6.75 -13.66
N ALA A 5 -7.41 6.83 -13.12
CA ALA A 5 -6.89 8.08 -12.58
C ALA A 5 -6.84 9.17 -13.65
N ALA A 6 -6.31 8.87 -14.83
CA ALA A 6 -6.27 9.82 -15.96
C ALA A 6 -7.68 10.31 -16.37
N GLU A 7 -8.65 9.40 -16.46
CA GLU A 7 -10.06 9.75 -16.76
C GLU A 7 -10.65 10.71 -15.72
N LEU A 8 -10.44 10.42 -14.40
CA LEU A 8 -10.93 11.27 -13.32
C LEU A 8 -10.29 12.66 -13.32
N LEU A 9 -9.06 12.75 -13.79
CA LEU A 9 -8.33 14.01 -13.92
C LEU A 9 -8.61 14.73 -15.24
N GLY A 10 -9.52 14.19 -16.07
CA GLY A 10 -9.93 14.80 -17.33
C GLY A 10 -8.89 14.72 -18.46
N GLY A 11 -7.93 13.77 -18.35
CA GLY A 11 -6.81 13.65 -19.27
C GLY A 11 -6.59 12.25 -19.82
N SER A 12 -5.44 12.07 -20.45
CA SER A 12 -4.89 10.82 -20.98
C SER A 12 -3.84 10.28 -20.01
N PRO A 13 -3.57 8.95 -19.99
CA PRO A 13 -2.42 8.40 -19.28
C PRO A 13 -1.06 8.92 -19.77
N SER A 14 -0.99 9.44 -21.00
CA SER A 14 0.24 10.01 -21.58
C SER A 14 0.66 11.28 -20.83
N GLY A 15 1.91 11.34 -20.42
CA GLY A 15 2.48 12.43 -19.63
C GLY A 15 2.16 12.33 -18.13
N LEU A 16 1.37 11.36 -17.68
CA LEU A 16 0.96 11.24 -16.28
C LEU A 16 1.86 10.26 -15.53
N ARG A 17 2.38 10.70 -14.36
CA ARG A 17 3.15 9.89 -13.42
C ARG A 17 2.28 9.55 -12.22
N VAL A 18 1.92 8.28 -12.09
CA VAL A 18 1.00 7.79 -11.08
C VAL A 18 1.70 6.81 -10.15
N VAL A 19 1.65 7.03 -8.85
CA VAL A 19 1.92 5.97 -7.87
C VAL A 19 0.60 5.35 -7.45
N SER A 20 0.44 4.07 -7.74
CA SER A 20 -0.72 3.27 -7.33
C SER A 20 -0.37 2.46 -6.10
N CYS A 21 -1.08 2.69 -4.99
CA CYS A 21 -0.93 1.98 -3.73
C CYS A 21 -2.09 0.99 -3.59
N HIS A 22 -1.86 -0.27 -3.94
CA HIS A 22 -2.82 -1.34 -3.64
C HIS A 22 -2.57 -1.83 -2.22
N LEU A 23 -3.50 -1.52 -1.32
CA LEU A 23 -3.39 -1.80 0.11
C LEU A 23 -4.55 -2.70 0.54
N GLY A 24 -4.24 -3.98 0.68
CA GLY A 24 -5.17 -5.03 1.12
C GLY A 24 -4.51 -5.96 2.13
N ALA A 25 -4.95 -7.22 2.23
CA ALA A 25 -4.24 -8.26 2.99
C ALA A 25 -2.83 -8.48 2.42
N GLY A 26 -2.68 -8.50 1.09
CA GLY A 26 -1.43 -8.23 0.39
C GLY A 26 -1.35 -6.76 0.02
N ALA A 27 -0.14 -6.21 -0.08
CA ALA A 27 0.06 -4.81 -0.43
C ALA A 27 1.24 -4.63 -1.38
N SER A 28 1.07 -3.75 -2.36
CA SER A 28 2.12 -3.39 -3.31
C SER A 28 1.93 -1.98 -3.86
N LEU A 29 3.02 -1.36 -4.28
CA LEU A 29 2.98 -0.13 -5.05
C LEU A 29 3.46 -0.39 -6.47
N ALA A 30 2.96 0.43 -7.39
CA ALA A 30 3.47 0.50 -8.75
C ALA A 30 3.66 1.97 -9.15
N ALA A 31 4.82 2.26 -9.70
CA ALA A 31 5.10 3.48 -10.44
C ALA A 31 4.63 3.30 -11.89
N VAL A 32 3.71 4.13 -12.33
CA VAL A 32 3.15 4.06 -13.68
C VAL A 32 3.37 5.38 -14.39
N ARG A 33 4.21 5.38 -15.42
CA ARG A 33 4.48 6.54 -16.27
C ARG A 33 3.91 6.29 -17.67
N ASP A 34 3.19 7.23 -18.21
CA ASP A 34 2.59 7.12 -19.56
C ASP A 34 1.70 5.87 -19.73
N GLY A 35 1.02 5.45 -18.66
CA GLY A 35 0.18 4.26 -18.64
C GLY A 35 0.94 2.92 -18.62
N ARG A 36 2.27 2.94 -18.49
CA ARG A 36 3.15 1.76 -18.40
C ARG A 36 3.82 1.67 -17.04
N SER A 37 3.96 0.46 -16.52
CA SER A 37 4.70 0.22 -15.28
C SER A 37 6.19 0.56 -15.49
N ALA A 38 6.69 1.48 -14.65
CA ALA A 38 8.10 1.86 -14.60
C ALA A 38 8.83 1.12 -13.47
N ASP A 39 8.16 0.90 -12.33
CA ASP A 39 8.71 0.22 -11.17
C ASP A 39 7.59 -0.36 -10.30
N THR A 40 7.95 -1.26 -9.37
CA THR A 40 7.04 -1.83 -8.38
C THR A 40 7.79 -2.23 -7.11
N THR A 41 7.08 -2.33 -5.99
CA THR A 41 7.66 -2.77 -4.71
C THR A 41 7.83 -4.29 -4.60
N MET A 42 7.17 -5.07 -5.44
CA MET A 42 7.36 -6.52 -5.48
C MET A 42 8.54 -6.85 -6.41
N SER A 43 9.45 -7.73 -5.97
CA SER A 43 10.61 -8.13 -6.75
C SER A 43 10.48 -9.57 -7.27
N PHE A 44 11.34 -10.49 -6.85
CA PHE A 44 11.30 -11.89 -7.29
C PHE A 44 10.05 -12.63 -6.81
N THR A 45 9.55 -12.29 -5.62
CA THR A 45 8.32 -12.87 -5.03
C THR A 45 7.39 -11.77 -4.53
N PRO A 46 6.09 -12.09 -4.30
CA PRO A 46 5.15 -11.18 -3.64
C PRO A 46 5.42 -10.97 -2.13
N LEU A 47 6.51 -11.51 -1.60
CA LEU A 47 6.94 -11.32 -0.22
C LEU A 47 7.61 -9.97 -0.01
N ASP A 48 8.34 -9.48 -1.02
CA ASP A 48 9.11 -8.24 -0.95
C ASP A 48 8.22 -6.97 -0.94
N GLY A 49 8.76 -5.88 -0.45
CA GLY A 49 8.16 -4.54 -0.48
C GLY A 49 7.53 -4.11 0.84
N LEU A 50 6.21 -3.92 0.85
CA LEU A 50 5.47 -3.39 1.99
C LEU A 50 5.26 -4.43 3.09
N ILE A 51 5.08 -3.96 4.33
CA ILE A 51 4.52 -4.77 5.40
C ILE A 51 3.06 -5.10 5.02
N MET A 52 2.66 -6.37 5.17
CA MET A 52 1.34 -6.87 4.80
C MET A 52 0.64 -7.47 6.02
N ALA A 53 -0.54 -8.06 5.85
CA ALA A 53 -1.26 -8.67 6.97
C ALA A 53 -0.43 -9.75 7.68
N THR A 54 0.19 -10.65 6.93
CA THR A 54 0.99 -11.77 7.47
C THR A 54 2.43 -11.84 6.91
N ARG A 55 2.72 -11.11 5.81
CA ARG A 55 4.03 -11.10 5.16
C ARG A 55 4.89 -9.98 5.71
N SER A 56 6.19 -10.27 5.85
CA SER A 56 7.16 -9.32 6.39
C SER A 56 7.36 -8.07 5.53
N GLY A 57 7.21 -8.17 4.21
CA GLY A 57 7.79 -7.22 3.27
C GLY A 57 9.31 -7.37 3.21
N SER A 58 10.00 -6.34 2.72
CA SER A 58 11.47 -6.33 2.61
C SER A 58 12.14 -6.48 3.97
N VAL A 59 13.05 -7.43 4.06
CA VAL A 59 13.92 -7.67 5.22
C VAL A 59 15.38 -7.64 4.79
N ASP A 60 16.28 -7.42 5.75
CA ASP A 60 17.72 -7.50 5.50
C ASP A 60 18.12 -8.95 5.15
N PRO A 61 18.75 -9.21 3.97
CA PRO A 61 19.25 -10.53 3.63
C PRO A 61 20.22 -11.10 4.69
N GLY A 62 20.99 -10.24 5.35
CA GLY A 62 21.88 -10.63 6.44
C GLY A 62 21.12 -11.20 7.63
N LEU A 63 19.94 -10.68 7.95
CA LEU A 63 19.07 -11.24 8.99
C LEU A 63 18.64 -12.67 8.64
N VAL A 64 18.25 -12.93 7.40
CA VAL A 64 17.85 -14.27 6.92
C VAL A 64 18.99 -15.26 7.11
N LEU A 65 20.19 -14.90 6.66
CA LEU A 65 21.39 -15.72 6.80
C LEU A 65 21.77 -15.94 8.27
N TRP A 66 21.65 -14.90 9.11
CA TRP A 66 21.92 -14.99 10.54
C TRP A 66 20.98 -15.96 11.25
N LEU A 67 19.67 -15.89 10.96
CA LEU A 67 18.67 -16.79 11.52
C LEU A 67 18.96 -18.26 11.16
N GLN A 68 19.37 -18.53 9.92
CA GLN A 68 19.73 -19.87 9.49
C GLN A 68 21.02 -20.37 10.15
N THR A 69 22.03 -19.53 10.27
CA THR A 69 23.36 -19.95 10.74
C THR A 69 23.47 -19.98 12.27
N HIS A 70 22.83 -19.06 12.99
CA HIS A 70 22.91 -18.92 14.44
C HIS A 70 21.70 -19.51 15.17
N ALA A 71 20.48 -19.14 14.76
CA ALA A 71 19.28 -19.68 15.35
C ALA A 71 18.91 -21.09 14.81
N LYS A 72 19.62 -21.57 13.76
CA LYS A 72 19.42 -22.87 13.14
C LYS A 72 18.02 -23.09 12.58
N ILE A 73 17.33 -22.02 12.20
CA ILE A 73 15.99 -22.09 11.60
C ILE A 73 16.13 -22.63 10.18
N GLY A 74 15.39 -23.69 9.85
CA GLY A 74 15.40 -24.30 8.54
C GLY A 74 14.75 -23.36 7.48
N ALA A 75 15.18 -23.51 6.20
CA ALA A 75 14.68 -22.65 5.11
C ALA A 75 13.15 -22.71 4.97
N GLY A 76 12.53 -23.89 5.11
CA GLY A 76 11.08 -24.03 5.04
C GLY A 76 10.34 -23.34 6.19
N GLU A 77 10.86 -23.45 7.41
CA GLU A 77 10.30 -22.78 8.58
C GLU A 77 10.43 -21.25 8.47
N LEU A 78 11.57 -20.78 7.97
CA LEU A 78 11.81 -19.36 7.75
C LEU A 78 10.90 -18.79 6.66
N SER A 79 10.69 -19.53 5.56
CA SER A 79 9.74 -19.16 4.50
C SER A 79 8.33 -19.00 5.08
N ASP A 80 7.84 -20.02 5.82
CA ASP A 80 6.54 -19.97 6.47
C ASP A 80 6.43 -18.80 7.46
N ALA A 81 7.47 -18.53 8.24
CA ALA A 81 7.48 -17.42 9.19
C ALA A 81 7.37 -16.06 8.48
N LEU A 82 8.11 -15.84 7.39
CA LEU A 82 8.11 -14.59 6.66
C LEU A 82 6.81 -14.37 5.86
N GLU A 83 6.17 -15.45 5.37
CA GLU A 83 4.97 -15.36 4.56
C GLU A 83 3.67 -15.33 5.38
N HIS A 84 3.61 -16.09 6.49
CA HIS A 84 2.35 -16.37 7.17
C HIS A 84 2.31 -15.93 8.64
N ARG A 85 3.46 -15.65 9.26
CA ARG A 85 3.57 -15.33 10.70
C ARG A 85 4.29 -14.01 11.00
N SER A 86 4.49 -13.19 9.99
CA SER A 86 5.13 -11.87 10.07
C SER A 86 4.12 -10.74 9.83
N GLY A 87 4.58 -9.60 9.36
CA GLY A 87 3.75 -8.46 9.02
C GLY A 87 3.01 -7.88 10.21
N LEU A 88 1.78 -7.40 9.99
CA LEU A 88 0.93 -6.87 11.06
C LEU A 88 0.64 -7.94 12.12
N LEU A 89 0.40 -9.19 11.69
CA LEU A 89 0.19 -10.31 12.60
C LEU A 89 1.36 -10.50 13.55
N GLY A 90 2.60 -10.46 13.05
CA GLY A 90 3.79 -10.62 13.87
C GLY A 90 4.04 -9.48 14.85
N LEU A 91 3.62 -8.25 14.51
CA LEU A 91 3.84 -7.05 15.33
C LEU A 91 2.70 -6.80 16.33
N ALA A 92 1.44 -6.99 15.90
CA ALA A 92 0.24 -6.62 16.66
C ALA A 92 -0.61 -7.83 17.11
N GLY A 93 -0.21 -9.06 16.76
CA GLY A 93 -1.00 -10.26 17.03
C GLY A 93 -2.25 -10.39 16.14
N THR A 94 -2.46 -9.47 15.20
CA THR A 94 -3.59 -9.48 14.25
C THR A 94 -3.14 -8.96 12.88
N GLY A 95 -3.67 -9.57 11.81
CA GLY A 95 -3.48 -9.09 10.44
C GLY A 95 -4.58 -8.12 9.97
N ASP A 96 -5.59 -7.84 10.80
CA ASP A 96 -6.68 -6.92 10.46
C ASP A 96 -6.29 -5.49 10.80
N MET A 97 -6.10 -4.65 9.76
CA MET A 97 -5.73 -3.25 9.92
C MET A 97 -6.75 -2.45 10.76
N ARG A 98 -8.03 -2.81 10.73
CA ARG A 98 -9.06 -2.13 11.56
C ARG A 98 -8.81 -2.36 13.03
N GLU A 99 -8.47 -3.59 13.40
CA GLU A 99 -8.13 -3.97 14.77
C GLU A 99 -6.81 -3.33 15.20
N VAL A 100 -5.81 -3.31 14.34
CA VAL A 100 -4.53 -2.59 14.58
C VAL A 100 -4.79 -1.12 14.89
N LEU A 101 -5.60 -0.43 14.08
CA LEU A 101 -5.92 0.99 14.29
C LEU A 101 -6.70 1.23 15.58
N THR A 102 -7.67 0.37 15.91
CA THR A 102 -8.45 0.48 17.16
C THR A 102 -7.55 0.33 18.39
N ARG A 103 -6.68 -0.70 18.40
CA ARG A 103 -5.74 -0.92 19.52
C ARG A 103 -4.66 0.17 19.58
N ALA A 104 -4.17 0.64 18.44
CA ALA A 104 -3.20 1.72 18.39
C ALA A 104 -3.77 3.05 18.91
N ALA A 105 -5.05 3.35 18.64
CA ALA A 105 -5.72 4.53 19.18
C ALA A 105 -5.83 4.49 20.71
N ALA A 106 -6.17 3.32 21.28
CA ALA A 106 -6.18 3.12 22.74
C ALA A 106 -4.77 3.29 23.35
N GLY A 107 -3.74 2.80 22.66
CA GLY A 107 -2.34 3.01 23.08
C GLY A 107 -1.90 4.47 23.03
N ASP A 108 -2.24 5.20 21.97
CA ASP A 108 -1.93 6.63 21.82
C ASP A 108 -2.63 7.46 22.91
N ALA A 109 -3.84 7.06 23.35
CA ALA A 109 -4.61 7.75 24.39
C ALA A 109 -4.15 7.38 25.82
N GLY A 110 -3.32 6.35 26.00
CA GLY A 110 -2.99 5.81 27.33
C GLY A 110 -4.18 5.13 28.03
N GLU A 111 -5.16 4.69 27.25
CA GLU A 111 -6.41 4.08 27.75
C GLU A 111 -6.33 2.54 27.76
N ALA A 112 -5.24 1.97 27.30
CA ALA A 112 -5.01 0.53 27.40
C ALA A 112 -4.84 0.14 28.86
N GLY A 113 -5.73 -0.74 29.36
CA GLY A 113 -5.57 -1.29 30.70
C GLY A 113 -4.33 -2.18 30.81
N ASP A 114 -3.81 -2.37 32.02
CA ASP A 114 -2.58 -3.11 32.31
C ASP A 114 -2.50 -4.49 31.62
N ALA A 115 -3.64 -5.14 31.38
CA ALA A 115 -3.70 -6.45 30.72
C ALA A 115 -3.53 -6.39 29.19
N ASP A 116 -3.70 -5.24 28.54
CA ASP A 116 -3.63 -5.06 27.08
C ASP A 116 -2.57 -4.05 26.64
N GLU A 117 -1.76 -3.53 27.55
CA GLU A 117 -0.72 -2.52 27.27
C GLU A 117 0.27 -3.04 26.23
N ALA A 118 0.72 -4.29 26.33
CA ALA A 118 1.63 -4.89 25.37
C ALA A 118 0.98 -5.03 23.96
N GLY A 119 -0.31 -5.38 23.90
CA GLY A 119 -1.06 -5.46 22.65
C GLY A 119 -1.25 -4.09 21.99
N ALA A 120 -1.55 -3.07 22.79
CA ALA A 120 -1.68 -1.69 22.31
C ALA A 120 -0.32 -1.14 21.80
N ALA A 121 0.78 -1.36 22.53
CA ALA A 121 2.12 -0.96 22.11
C ALA A 121 2.54 -1.67 20.80
N GLY A 122 2.24 -2.98 20.66
CA GLY A 122 2.47 -3.73 19.44
C GLY A 122 1.67 -3.17 18.25
N ALA A 123 0.43 -2.75 18.48
CA ALA A 123 -0.42 -2.16 17.45
C ALA A 123 0.07 -0.75 17.02
N VAL A 124 0.52 0.08 17.94
CA VAL A 124 1.17 1.38 17.64
C VAL A 124 2.40 1.15 16.77
N LEU A 125 3.27 0.22 17.18
CA LEU A 125 4.47 -0.13 16.40
C LEU A 125 4.11 -0.64 15.00
N ALA A 126 3.11 -1.53 14.88
CA ALA A 126 2.67 -2.10 13.60
C ALA A 126 2.14 -1.01 12.65
N ARG A 127 1.28 -0.11 13.14
CA ARG A 127 0.76 1.03 12.39
C ARG A 127 1.89 1.94 11.91
N ASP A 128 2.78 2.31 12.80
CA ASP A 128 3.84 3.29 12.51
C ASP A 128 4.90 2.70 11.58
N ALA A 129 5.30 1.44 11.75
CA ALA A 129 6.18 0.72 10.83
C ALA A 129 5.54 0.58 9.43
N TYR A 130 4.25 0.24 9.36
CA TYR A 130 3.49 0.17 8.11
C TYR A 130 3.50 1.51 7.37
N LEU A 131 3.17 2.61 8.06
CA LEU A 131 3.15 3.95 7.49
C LEU A 131 4.54 4.45 7.10
N HIS A 132 5.57 4.15 7.89
CA HIS A 132 6.95 4.48 7.57
C HIS A 132 7.39 3.81 6.27
N ARG A 133 7.15 2.50 6.15
CA ARG A 133 7.50 1.75 4.94
C ARG A 133 6.69 2.23 3.72
N LEU A 134 5.39 2.46 3.89
CA LEU A 134 4.51 2.97 2.84
C LEU A 134 4.99 4.32 2.28
N ARG A 135 5.29 5.29 3.14
CA ARG A 135 5.78 6.61 2.73
C ARG A 135 7.11 6.53 1.98
N GLY A 136 8.07 5.77 2.53
CA GLY A 136 9.37 5.57 1.88
C GLY A 136 9.22 4.93 0.50
N SER A 137 8.34 3.95 0.37
CA SER A 137 8.06 3.28 -0.90
C SER A 137 7.37 4.21 -1.91
N ILE A 138 6.42 5.06 -1.48
CA ILE A 138 5.81 6.07 -2.36
C ILE A 138 6.87 7.03 -2.88
N ALA A 139 7.77 7.50 -2.02
CA ALA A 139 8.85 8.40 -2.43
C ALA A 139 9.82 7.72 -3.42
N ALA A 140 10.16 6.45 -3.22
CA ALA A 140 10.98 5.68 -4.15
C ALA A 140 10.29 5.53 -5.52
N MET A 141 9.01 5.20 -5.55
CA MET A 141 8.23 5.12 -6.80
C MET A 141 8.14 6.47 -7.52
N ALA A 142 8.00 7.58 -6.78
CA ALA A 142 8.04 8.92 -7.36
C ALA A 142 9.42 9.23 -7.97
N ALA A 143 10.51 8.86 -7.28
CA ALA A 143 11.88 9.02 -7.79
C ALA A 143 12.12 8.22 -9.07
N ALA A 144 11.60 6.99 -9.18
CA ALA A 144 11.71 6.16 -10.37
C ALA A 144 11.05 6.78 -11.63
N MET A 145 10.19 7.79 -11.45
CA MET A 145 9.48 8.48 -12.53
C MET A 145 9.92 9.95 -12.70
N ASP A 146 10.93 10.42 -11.99
CA ASP A 146 11.33 11.83 -11.93
C ASP A 146 10.20 12.77 -11.47
N GLY A 147 9.37 12.31 -10.54
CA GLY A 147 8.28 13.08 -9.95
C GLY A 147 6.96 12.31 -9.84
N LEU A 148 5.92 13.03 -9.42
CA LEU A 148 4.60 12.49 -9.14
C LEU A 148 3.51 13.50 -9.54
N ASP A 149 2.49 13.05 -10.27
CA ASP A 149 1.34 13.87 -10.64
C ASP A 149 0.07 13.40 -9.91
N ALA A 150 -0.04 12.07 -9.69
CA ALA A 150 -1.16 11.50 -8.95
C ALA A 150 -0.74 10.36 -8.02
N LEU A 151 -1.28 10.38 -6.79
CA LEU A 151 -1.19 9.32 -5.80
C LEU A 151 -2.55 8.64 -5.68
N VAL A 152 -2.60 7.33 -5.91
CA VAL A 152 -3.85 6.56 -5.90
C VAL A 152 -3.83 5.51 -4.81
N PHE A 153 -4.88 5.48 -4.00
CA PHE A 153 -5.14 4.43 -3.02
C PHE A 153 -6.23 3.48 -3.53
N THR A 154 -5.99 2.17 -3.45
CA THR A 154 -6.90 1.11 -3.89
C THR A 154 -6.73 -0.13 -2.98
N GLY A 155 -7.62 -1.11 -3.11
CA GLY A 155 -7.63 -2.28 -2.23
C GLY A 155 -8.31 -2.00 -0.89
N GLY A 156 -8.62 -3.05 -0.14
CA GLY A 156 -9.50 -2.98 1.03
C GLY A 156 -9.11 -1.92 2.07
N VAL A 157 -7.82 -1.81 2.42
CA VAL A 157 -7.31 -0.78 3.34
C VAL A 157 -7.24 0.58 2.62
N GLY A 158 -6.74 0.61 1.38
CA GLY A 158 -6.61 1.85 0.60
C GLY A 158 -7.95 2.53 0.34
N GLU A 159 -9.00 1.77 0.06
CA GLU A 159 -10.34 2.27 -0.21
C GLU A 159 -11.09 2.69 1.05
N ASN A 160 -10.97 1.92 2.14
CA ASN A 160 -11.86 2.05 3.29
C ASN A 160 -11.22 2.72 4.52
N SER A 161 -9.89 2.81 4.62
CA SER A 161 -9.25 3.46 5.76
C SER A 161 -8.85 4.90 5.46
N ALA A 162 -9.72 5.83 5.80
CA ALA A 162 -9.41 7.27 5.72
C ALA A 162 -8.22 7.67 6.61
N GLU A 163 -8.03 6.98 7.74
CA GLU A 163 -6.93 7.21 8.66
C GLU A 163 -5.58 6.84 8.05
N ILE A 164 -5.45 5.64 7.46
CA ILE A 164 -4.20 5.22 6.79
C ILE A 164 -3.86 6.18 5.66
N ARG A 165 -4.83 6.56 4.82
CA ARG A 165 -4.59 7.52 3.74
C ARG A 165 -4.15 8.89 4.28
N SER A 166 -4.84 9.42 5.29
CA SER A 166 -4.51 10.71 5.89
C SER A 166 -3.11 10.71 6.49
N ARG A 167 -2.81 9.70 7.31
CA ARG A 167 -1.48 9.54 7.93
C ARG A 167 -0.38 9.34 6.87
N ALA A 168 -0.62 8.58 5.82
CA ALA A 168 0.35 8.41 4.73
C ALA A 168 0.62 9.75 4.04
N MET A 169 -0.42 10.47 3.62
CA MET A 169 -0.30 11.76 2.92
C MET A 169 0.35 12.84 3.76
N ALA A 170 0.12 12.88 5.08
CA ALA A 170 0.72 13.86 5.99
C ALA A 170 2.26 13.87 5.95
N GLY A 171 2.90 12.73 5.66
CA GLY A 171 4.35 12.62 5.51
C GLY A 171 4.89 12.88 4.11
N LEU A 172 4.03 13.22 3.13
CA LEU A 172 4.38 13.36 1.71
C LEU A 172 4.23 14.80 1.18
N GLY A 173 4.13 15.78 2.09
CA GLY A 173 4.01 17.20 1.72
C GLY A 173 5.17 17.71 0.85
N PHE A 174 6.37 17.18 1.03
CA PHE A 174 7.56 17.49 0.24
C PHE A 174 7.44 17.06 -1.24
N LEU A 175 6.56 16.10 -1.56
CA LEU A 175 6.21 15.72 -2.93
C LEU A 175 5.06 16.55 -3.50
N GLY A 176 4.46 17.43 -2.72
CA GLY A 176 3.29 18.22 -3.12
C GLY A 176 1.94 17.55 -2.85
N VAL A 177 1.91 16.44 -2.11
CA VAL A 177 0.68 15.78 -1.70
C VAL A 177 0.05 16.54 -0.53
N ARG A 178 -1.24 16.93 -0.66
CA ARG A 178 -2.01 17.58 0.41
C ARG A 178 -3.39 16.95 0.51
N ALA A 179 -3.71 16.40 1.69
CA ALA A 179 -5.01 15.79 1.96
C ALA A 179 -6.08 16.86 2.21
N ASP A 180 -7.29 16.61 1.72
CA ASP A 180 -8.51 17.27 2.19
C ASP A 180 -9.22 16.34 3.17
N ALA A 181 -9.31 16.74 4.44
CA ALA A 181 -9.87 15.89 5.49
C ALA A 181 -11.33 15.52 5.24
N GLY A 182 -12.14 16.46 4.73
CA GLY A 182 -13.55 16.23 4.43
C GLY A 182 -13.72 15.25 3.25
N ARG A 183 -13.02 15.48 2.15
CA ARG A 183 -13.07 14.60 0.98
C ARG A 183 -12.50 13.21 1.28
N ASN A 184 -11.44 13.12 2.09
CA ASN A 184 -10.85 11.85 2.47
C ASN A 184 -11.79 11.01 3.34
N ALA A 185 -12.52 11.64 4.27
CA ALA A 185 -13.46 10.95 5.14
C ALA A 185 -14.79 10.60 4.44
N ALA A 186 -15.22 11.42 3.47
CA ALA A 186 -16.52 11.30 2.84
C ALA A 186 -16.52 10.35 1.64
N GLY A 187 -17.65 9.71 1.41
CA GLY A 187 -17.97 9.03 0.14
C GLY A 187 -17.38 7.63 -0.01
N THR A 188 -17.88 6.95 -1.03
CA THR A 188 -17.46 5.62 -1.49
C THR A 188 -17.14 5.67 -2.99
N GLY A 189 -16.41 4.67 -3.48
CA GLY A 189 -16.04 4.57 -4.89
C GLY A 189 -14.94 5.53 -5.32
N ASP A 190 -14.80 5.68 -6.63
CA ASP A 190 -13.75 6.47 -7.26
C ASP A 190 -13.94 7.96 -6.95
N ARG A 191 -12.94 8.61 -6.36
CA ARG A 191 -13.03 10.03 -5.98
C ARG A 191 -11.66 10.64 -5.73
N GLU A 192 -11.64 11.95 -5.76
CA GLU A 192 -10.50 12.75 -5.32
C GLU A 192 -10.59 13.06 -3.83
N ILE A 193 -9.46 12.93 -3.14
CA ILE A 193 -9.33 13.10 -1.69
C ILE A 193 -8.27 14.12 -1.28
N GLY A 194 -7.59 14.72 -2.24
CA GLY A 194 -6.62 15.80 -2.04
C GLY A 194 -7.25 17.18 -2.12
N LEU A 195 -6.52 18.19 -1.67
CA LEU A 195 -6.89 19.59 -1.89
C LEU A 195 -6.88 19.89 -3.40
N PRO A 196 -7.85 20.69 -3.92
CA PRO A 196 -7.97 20.96 -5.36
C PRO A 196 -6.76 21.67 -5.97
N ASP A 197 -6.05 22.46 -5.15
CA ASP A 197 -4.87 23.25 -5.53
C ASP A 197 -3.54 22.53 -5.22
N ALA A 198 -3.59 21.25 -4.77
CA ALA A 198 -2.38 20.48 -4.50
C ALA A 198 -1.65 20.16 -5.83
N PRO A 199 -0.31 20.31 -5.87
CA PRO A 199 0.50 19.93 -7.02
C PRO A 199 0.32 18.46 -7.42
N VAL A 200 0.18 17.56 -6.43
CA VAL A 200 -0.07 16.14 -6.63
C VAL A 200 -1.52 15.83 -6.27
N ARG A 201 -2.24 15.26 -7.21
CA ARG A 201 -3.65 14.86 -7.02
C ARG A 201 -3.72 13.54 -6.25
N ALA A 202 -4.52 13.49 -5.20
CA ALA A 202 -4.72 12.28 -4.39
C ALA A 202 -6.11 11.68 -4.65
N LEU A 203 -6.16 10.39 -4.96
CA LEU A 203 -7.37 9.70 -5.40
C LEU A 203 -7.60 8.40 -4.62
N VAL A 204 -8.85 8.04 -4.45
CA VAL A 204 -9.27 6.65 -4.16
C VAL A 204 -9.89 6.10 -5.43
N ILE A 205 -9.48 4.91 -5.82
CA ILE A 205 -10.04 4.19 -6.98
C ILE A 205 -10.30 2.75 -6.55
N ALA A 206 -11.54 2.30 -6.73
CA ALA A 206 -11.93 0.93 -6.41
C ALA A 206 -11.15 -0.08 -7.26
N ALA A 207 -10.66 -1.15 -6.62
CA ALA A 207 -10.02 -2.26 -7.31
C ALA A 207 -11.06 -2.97 -8.19
N ARG A 208 -10.75 -3.12 -9.47
CA ARG A 208 -11.62 -3.76 -10.48
C ARG A 208 -10.78 -4.68 -11.37
N GLU A 209 -10.20 -5.69 -10.76
CA GLU A 209 -9.33 -6.65 -11.45
C GLU A 209 -10.12 -7.48 -12.47
N ASP A 210 -11.35 -7.83 -12.15
CA ASP A 210 -12.29 -8.54 -13.00
C ASP A 210 -12.53 -7.85 -14.35
N ILE A 211 -12.72 -6.53 -14.35
CA ILE A 211 -12.92 -5.73 -15.56
C ILE A 211 -11.65 -5.73 -16.42
N GLU A 212 -10.49 -5.61 -15.81
CA GLU A 212 -9.20 -5.60 -16.54
C GLU A 212 -8.89 -6.99 -17.12
N ILE A 213 -9.12 -8.05 -16.37
CA ILE A 213 -9.00 -9.44 -16.85
C ILE A 213 -9.94 -9.65 -18.05
N ALA A 214 -11.22 -9.28 -17.93
CA ALA A 214 -12.18 -9.41 -19.01
C ALA A 214 -11.78 -8.63 -20.27
N ARG A 215 -11.18 -7.44 -20.10
CA ARG A 215 -10.68 -6.63 -21.22
C ARG A 215 -9.51 -7.33 -21.93
N GLN A 216 -8.53 -7.82 -21.17
CA GLN A 216 -7.36 -8.49 -21.71
C GLN A 216 -7.73 -9.79 -22.42
N VAL A 217 -8.64 -10.58 -21.84
CA VAL A 217 -9.16 -11.81 -22.49
C VAL A 217 -9.80 -11.48 -23.85
N ARG A 218 -10.63 -10.44 -23.92
CA ARG A 218 -11.25 -10.02 -25.20
C ARG A 218 -10.20 -9.58 -26.22
N GLU A 219 -9.14 -8.91 -25.81
CA GLU A 219 -8.05 -8.49 -26.69
C GLU A 219 -7.29 -9.71 -27.26
N VAL A 220 -6.94 -10.67 -26.42
CA VAL A 220 -6.27 -11.93 -26.83
C VAL A 220 -7.15 -12.71 -27.82
N LEU A 221 -8.44 -12.86 -27.51
CA LEU A 221 -9.37 -13.59 -28.39
C LEU A 221 -9.56 -12.91 -29.76
N ARG A 222 -9.56 -11.56 -29.80
CA ARG A 222 -9.62 -10.83 -31.09
C ARG A 222 -8.37 -11.05 -31.94
N LEU A 223 -7.18 -11.09 -31.29
CA LEU A 223 -5.91 -11.34 -31.98
C LEU A 223 -5.83 -12.77 -32.51
N GLN A 224 -6.44 -13.74 -31.83
CA GLN A 224 -6.47 -15.15 -32.25
C GLN A 224 -7.55 -15.47 -33.27
N GLY A 225 -8.65 -14.71 -33.32
CA GLY A 225 -9.76 -14.91 -34.25
C GLY A 225 -9.62 -14.22 -35.62
N GLY A 226 -8.50 -13.58 -35.88
CA GLY A 226 -8.19 -12.84 -37.12
C GLY A 226 -7.35 -13.64 -38.13
N HIS A 227 -7.45 -14.99 -38.13
CA HIS A 227 -6.85 -15.86 -39.14
C HIS A 227 -7.93 -16.56 -39.93
#